data_21645cc2b09f2b855c22acf1071cfafd
#
_entry.id   21645cc2b09f2b855c22acf1071cfafd
#
_cell.length_a   1.000
_cell.length_b   1.000
_cell.length_c   1.000
_cell.angle_alpha   90.00
_cell.angle_beta   90.00
_cell.angle_gamma   90.00
#
_symmetry.space_group_name_H-M   'P 1'
#
loop_
_entity.id
_entity.type
_entity.pdbx_description
1 polymer ?
#
loop_
_entity_poly.entity_id
_entity_poly.type
_entity_poly.pdbx_seq_one_letter_code
_entity_poly.pdbx_strand_id
1 'polypeptide(L)'
;MRNFFLIIISLIFTTSIYSDNLSDKLLFDNVISNDTNNSQFNDNDVLTINSKDTLTLSDDNSDDSFSSWINKIFRGLIGLLSLIFFAYLFSRNRKAINWSLVFKGLLIQIVLAILILKVQFVKDGFEWLSSIFVTILGFTREGSLFLFGDLVENVNSFGFIFAFQVLPTILFFSALTSLLFYYGILQKLVYVFALVMKKIMNLSGSESLAAAGNVFLGQTEAPLLIKPYIDKMTMSELLCLMSGGMATIAGGVLAAYVGFLGGSDPVQQLFFAKHLLAASVMSAPAAVVAAKMLLPETEKINEDMSISEEQIGTNALEAISIGTTQGLKLAVNVGAMLLVFIAFISMANYFLKDFVGDFTGINNWIVSITDSRYDGLTLQFILGYTLAPLTWLMGVCKEDMVLVGQLLGEKTILNEFVAYVSLGDLSSNGPGPFGKFVEEKSIIIATYILCGFANFSSIGIQIGGIGSLAPKRKGDLSKLGILALIAGTLASLLTAVIVGAIL
;
A
#
# COMPACT_ATOMS: atom_id res chain seq x y z
N MET A 1 -4.03 -32.04 2.97
CA MET A 1 -4.69 -30.78 2.62
C MET A 1 -5.93 -30.47 3.47
N ARG A 2 -6.91 -31.39 3.58
CA ARG A 2 -8.15 -31.17 4.39
C ARG A 2 -7.87 -30.83 5.87
N ASN A 3 -6.91 -31.51 6.51
CA ASN A 3 -6.57 -31.28 7.92
C ASN A 3 -5.77 -30.00 8.16
N PHE A 4 -5.04 -29.50 7.15
CA PHE A 4 -4.32 -28.22 7.21
C PHE A 4 -5.26 -27.03 7.13
N PHE A 5 -6.32 -27.15 6.33
CA PHE A 5 -7.39 -26.14 6.21
C PHE A 5 -8.19 -25.99 7.51
N LEU A 6 -8.46 -27.12 8.18
CA LEU A 6 -9.12 -27.14 9.50
C LEU A 6 -8.23 -26.53 10.61
N ILE A 7 -6.91 -26.71 10.55
CA ILE A 7 -5.97 -26.09 11.49
C ILE A 7 -5.91 -24.56 11.30
N ILE A 8 -5.92 -24.07 10.05
CA ILE A 8 -5.94 -22.63 9.76
C ILE A 8 -7.26 -22.00 10.22
N ILE A 9 -8.40 -22.65 9.96
CA ILE A 9 -9.71 -22.19 10.44
C ILE A 9 -9.75 -22.20 11.97
N SER A 10 -9.21 -23.22 12.64
CA SER A 10 -9.12 -23.29 14.10
C SER A 10 -8.20 -22.22 14.67
N LEU A 11 -7.07 -21.89 14.03
CA LEU A 11 -6.18 -20.81 14.42
C LEU A 11 -6.84 -19.42 14.26
N ILE A 12 -7.60 -19.21 13.19
CA ILE A 12 -8.39 -17.99 12.99
C ILE A 12 -9.44 -17.84 14.08
N PHE A 13 -10.14 -18.93 14.44
CA PHE A 13 -11.16 -18.93 15.50
C PHE A 13 -10.57 -18.63 16.88
N THR A 14 -9.44 -19.25 17.24
CA THR A 14 -8.85 -19.06 18.58
C THR A 14 -8.20 -17.67 18.73
N THR A 15 -7.58 -17.11 17.70
CA THR A 15 -6.95 -15.78 17.78
C THR A 15 -7.96 -14.64 17.77
N SER A 16 -9.09 -14.77 17.08
CA SER A 16 -10.15 -13.76 17.07
C SER A 16 -10.83 -13.61 18.44
N ILE A 17 -11.15 -14.71 19.10
CA ILE A 17 -11.78 -14.70 20.44
C ILE A 17 -10.84 -14.15 21.54
N TYR A 18 -9.50 -14.29 21.37
CA TYR A 18 -8.54 -13.80 22.37
C TYR A 18 -8.19 -12.31 22.20
N SER A 19 -8.30 -11.76 20.98
CA SER A 19 -7.97 -10.36 20.65
C SER A 19 -9.06 -9.38 21.13
N ASP A 20 -10.33 -9.76 21.00
CA ASP A 20 -11.45 -8.89 21.39
C ASP A 20 -11.56 -8.72 22.91
N ASN A 21 -11.15 -9.72 23.71
CA ASN A 21 -11.16 -9.63 25.18
C ASN A 21 -9.99 -8.81 25.77
N LEU A 22 -8.92 -8.55 25.02
CA LEU A 22 -7.75 -7.78 25.54
C LEU A 22 -7.84 -6.29 25.18
N SER A 23 -8.41 -5.95 24.04
CA SER A 23 -8.60 -4.55 23.60
C SER A 23 -9.60 -3.80 24.46
N ASP A 24 -10.70 -4.45 24.86
CA ASP A 24 -11.70 -3.85 25.74
C ASP A 24 -11.17 -3.60 27.15
N LYS A 25 -10.30 -4.46 27.65
CA LYS A 25 -9.71 -4.32 28.99
C LYS A 25 -8.66 -3.18 29.05
N LEU A 26 -7.88 -2.97 27.98
CA LEU A 26 -6.90 -1.89 27.90
C LEU A 26 -7.54 -0.52 27.66
N LEU A 27 -8.70 -0.46 26.98
CA LEU A 27 -9.48 0.76 26.83
C LEU A 27 -10.13 1.19 28.16
N PHE A 28 -10.62 0.24 28.99
CA PHE A 28 -11.20 0.54 30.30
C PHE A 28 -10.16 1.05 31.29
N ASP A 29 -8.97 0.46 31.34
CA ASP A 29 -7.90 0.89 32.25
C ASP A 29 -7.30 2.27 31.89
N ASN A 30 -7.30 2.68 30.61
CA ASN A 30 -6.85 4.02 30.17
C ASN A 30 -7.89 5.12 30.39
N VAL A 31 -9.19 4.80 30.40
CA VAL A 31 -10.26 5.77 30.69
C VAL A 31 -10.26 6.09 32.19
N ILE A 32 -10.04 5.11 33.05
CA ILE A 32 -10.02 5.33 34.53
C ILE A 32 -8.76 6.09 34.98
N SER A 33 -7.63 5.95 34.29
CA SER A 33 -6.38 6.63 34.66
C SER A 33 -6.30 8.09 34.24
N ASN A 34 -7.10 8.54 33.26
CA ASN A 34 -7.11 9.93 32.80
C ASN A 34 -8.10 10.83 33.54
N ASP A 35 -9.11 10.28 34.22
CA ASP A 35 -10.08 11.07 34.97
C ASP A 35 -9.63 11.47 36.40
N THR A 36 -8.50 10.96 36.88
CA THR A 36 -8.03 11.28 38.26
C THR A 36 -7.08 12.47 38.38
N ASN A 37 -6.70 13.13 37.28
CA ASN A 37 -5.70 14.20 37.34
C ASN A 37 -6.17 15.63 37.05
N ASN A 38 -7.47 15.88 36.86
CA ASN A 38 -7.95 17.28 36.68
C ASN A 38 -9.36 17.46 37.23
N SER A 39 -9.53 17.56 38.55
CA SER A 39 -10.69 18.21 39.13
C SER A 39 -10.35 18.82 40.48
N GLN A 40 -10.12 20.12 40.49
CA GLN A 40 -10.32 20.96 41.70
C GLN A 40 -11.84 21.05 41.92
N PHE A 41 -12.31 20.36 42.96
CA PHE A 41 -13.70 20.46 43.41
C PHE A 41 -13.92 21.76 44.19
N ASN A 42 -14.90 22.55 43.76
CA ASN A 42 -15.52 23.59 44.59
C ASN A 42 -16.71 22.94 45.32
N ASP A 43 -16.69 22.93 46.64
CA ASP A 43 -17.78 22.52 47.53
C ASP A 43 -18.97 23.47 47.34
N ASN A 44 -20.03 23.00 46.70
CA ASN A 44 -21.45 23.42 46.90
C ASN A 44 -22.34 23.07 45.70
N ASP A 45 -22.47 21.78 45.35
CA ASP A 45 -23.62 21.31 44.59
C ASP A 45 -23.96 19.87 44.99
N VAL A 46 -25.00 19.77 45.83
CA VAL A 46 -25.61 18.49 46.20
C VAL A 46 -26.50 18.01 45.05
N LEU A 47 -26.03 17.13 44.23
CA LEU A 47 -26.82 16.40 43.27
C LEU A 47 -27.42 15.16 43.93
N THR A 48 -28.74 15.20 44.17
CA THR A 48 -29.55 14.03 44.54
C THR A 48 -29.65 13.07 43.36
N ILE A 49 -28.93 11.96 43.44
CA ILE A 49 -29.05 10.85 42.49
C ILE A 49 -30.27 10.01 42.89
N ASN A 50 -31.34 10.06 42.08
CA ASN A 50 -32.48 9.17 42.19
C ASN A 50 -32.08 7.75 41.74
N SER A 51 -31.94 6.84 42.70
CA SER A 51 -31.70 5.42 42.49
C SER A 51 -32.98 4.73 41.93
N LYS A 52 -33.18 4.74 40.65
CA LYS A 52 -34.10 3.84 39.94
C LYS A 52 -33.86 3.83 38.42
N ASP A 53 -32.68 3.49 38.00
CA ASP A 53 -32.49 2.96 36.65
C ASP A 53 -31.52 1.77 36.77
N THR A 54 -32.11 0.61 36.91
CA THR A 54 -31.44 -0.67 36.75
C THR A 54 -31.11 -0.80 35.26
N LEU A 55 -29.88 -0.51 34.87
CA LEU A 55 -29.36 -0.89 33.56
C LEU A 55 -29.38 -2.42 33.50
N THR A 56 -30.40 -2.98 32.89
CA THR A 56 -30.39 -4.35 32.42
C THR A 56 -29.37 -4.40 31.28
N LEU A 57 -28.14 -4.88 31.56
CA LEU A 57 -27.24 -5.35 30.56
C LEU A 57 -27.90 -6.54 29.86
N SER A 58 -28.48 -6.32 28.70
CA SER A 58 -28.93 -7.39 27.85
C SER A 58 -27.69 -8.08 27.29
N ASP A 59 -27.54 -9.35 27.63
CA ASP A 59 -26.54 -10.31 27.10
C ASP A 59 -26.80 -10.68 25.62
N ASP A 60 -26.98 -9.70 24.74
CA ASP A 60 -27.34 -9.94 23.34
C ASP A 60 -26.17 -9.67 22.34
N ASN A 61 -24.92 -9.48 22.84
CA ASN A 61 -23.81 -9.07 21.98
C ASN A 61 -22.99 -10.19 21.33
N SER A 62 -23.22 -11.47 21.65
CA SER A 62 -22.42 -12.57 21.09
C SER A 62 -22.85 -13.01 19.70
N ASP A 63 -24.15 -12.96 19.40
CA ASP A 63 -24.68 -13.39 18.09
C ASP A 63 -24.47 -12.34 16.99
N ASP A 64 -24.51 -11.05 17.32
CA ASP A 64 -24.25 -9.97 16.38
C ASP A 64 -22.77 -9.91 15.96
N SER A 65 -21.84 -10.18 16.85
CA SER A 65 -20.40 -10.23 16.58
C SER A 65 -20.04 -11.36 15.61
N PHE A 66 -20.58 -12.57 15.83
CA PHE A 66 -20.32 -13.74 14.99
C PHE A 66 -20.92 -13.58 13.57
N SER A 67 -22.13 -13.06 13.47
CA SER A 67 -22.79 -12.77 12.19
C SER A 67 -22.03 -11.71 11.38
N SER A 68 -21.57 -10.66 12.05
CA SER A 68 -20.76 -9.60 11.45
C SER A 68 -19.43 -10.15 10.89
N TRP A 69 -18.72 -10.99 11.65
CA TRP A 69 -17.48 -11.61 11.24
C TRP A 69 -17.63 -12.57 10.04
N ILE A 70 -18.71 -13.39 10.02
CA ILE A 70 -19.01 -14.26 8.87
C ILE A 70 -19.26 -13.43 7.61
N ASN A 71 -20.02 -12.31 7.75
CA ASN A 71 -20.30 -11.43 6.63
C ASN A 71 -19.04 -10.77 6.05
N LYS A 72 -18.07 -10.38 6.91
CA LYS A 72 -16.76 -9.84 6.49
C LYS A 72 -15.98 -10.87 5.67
N ILE A 73 -15.86 -12.11 6.16
CA ILE A 73 -15.16 -13.20 5.46
C ILE A 73 -15.87 -13.56 4.14
N PHE A 74 -17.19 -13.70 4.17
CA PHE A 74 -17.97 -14.04 2.97
C PHE A 74 -17.82 -12.96 1.89
N ARG A 75 -17.88 -11.70 2.26
CA ARG A 75 -17.63 -10.57 1.36
C ARG A 75 -16.19 -10.57 0.81
N GLY A 76 -15.19 -10.82 1.67
CA GLY A 76 -13.80 -10.96 1.25
C GLY A 76 -13.59 -12.13 0.28
N LEU A 77 -14.27 -13.26 0.51
CA LEU A 77 -14.22 -14.41 -0.40
C LEU A 77 -14.84 -14.07 -1.77
N ILE A 78 -15.97 -13.39 -1.81
CA ILE A 78 -16.58 -12.90 -3.06
C ILE A 78 -15.62 -11.95 -3.77
N GLY A 79 -15.01 -11.00 -3.06
CA GLY A 79 -14.02 -10.07 -3.61
C GLY A 79 -12.83 -10.80 -4.22
N LEU A 80 -12.25 -11.76 -3.49
CA LEU A 80 -11.14 -12.57 -3.95
C LEU A 80 -11.49 -13.37 -5.21
N LEU A 81 -12.64 -14.06 -5.20
CA LEU A 81 -13.12 -14.83 -6.36
C LEU A 81 -13.41 -13.93 -7.56
N SER A 82 -13.95 -12.73 -7.34
CA SER A 82 -14.21 -11.75 -8.40
C SER A 82 -12.91 -11.29 -9.06
N LEU A 83 -11.86 -10.99 -8.28
CA LEU A 83 -10.54 -10.60 -8.81
C LEU A 83 -9.87 -11.75 -9.58
N ILE A 84 -9.95 -12.98 -9.07
CA ILE A 84 -9.43 -14.17 -9.75
C ILE A 84 -10.21 -14.40 -11.06
N PHE A 85 -11.53 -14.25 -11.04
CA PHE A 85 -12.36 -14.37 -12.24
C PHE A 85 -12.02 -13.29 -13.26
N PHE A 86 -11.81 -12.04 -12.83
CA PHE A 86 -11.35 -10.95 -13.69
C PHE A 86 -9.99 -11.30 -14.33
N ALA A 87 -9.00 -11.73 -13.51
CA ALA A 87 -7.71 -12.17 -14.04
C ALA A 87 -7.83 -13.33 -15.03
N TYR A 88 -8.73 -14.29 -14.79
CA TYR A 88 -9.04 -15.40 -15.70
C TYR A 88 -9.62 -14.90 -17.03
N LEU A 89 -10.54 -13.92 -17.01
CA LEU A 89 -11.14 -13.36 -18.24
C LEU A 89 -10.07 -12.68 -19.12
N PHE A 90 -9.13 -11.97 -18.52
CA PHE A 90 -8.06 -11.25 -19.22
C PHE A 90 -6.81 -12.10 -19.48
N SER A 91 -6.82 -13.38 -19.10
CA SER A 91 -5.73 -14.31 -19.38
C SER A 91 -5.55 -14.55 -20.87
N ARG A 92 -4.30 -14.46 -21.34
CA ARG A 92 -3.93 -14.76 -22.73
C ARG A 92 -4.02 -16.24 -23.05
N ASN A 93 -3.84 -17.12 -22.05
CA ASN A 93 -3.96 -18.58 -22.22
C ASN A 93 -4.58 -19.24 -20.99
N ARG A 94 -5.90 -19.22 -20.91
CA ARG A 94 -6.68 -19.75 -19.78
C ARG A 94 -6.40 -21.21 -19.45
N LYS A 95 -6.07 -22.04 -20.48
CA LYS A 95 -5.83 -23.48 -20.30
C LYS A 95 -4.47 -23.78 -19.65
N ALA A 96 -3.51 -22.87 -19.80
CA ALA A 96 -2.17 -23.01 -19.24
C ALA A 96 -2.03 -22.44 -17.82
N ILE A 97 -3.09 -21.90 -17.21
CA ILE A 97 -3.04 -21.37 -15.85
C ILE A 97 -2.68 -22.48 -14.86
N ASN A 98 -1.58 -22.27 -14.12
CA ASN A 98 -1.16 -23.16 -13.06
C ASN A 98 -1.91 -22.85 -11.76
N TRP A 99 -3.08 -23.49 -11.57
CA TRP A 99 -3.92 -23.29 -10.38
C TRP A 99 -3.22 -23.66 -9.06
N SER A 100 -2.26 -24.57 -9.09
CA SER A 100 -1.46 -24.90 -7.89
C SER A 100 -0.59 -23.71 -7.45
N LEU A 101 0.00 -22.97 -8.40
CA LEU A 101 0.74 -21.74 -8.13
C LEU A 101 -0.18 -20.65 -7.59
N VAL A 102 -1.33 -20.44 -8.24
CA VAL A 102 -2.33 -19.45 -7.79
C VAL A 102 -2.76 -19.71 -6.35
N PHE A 103 -3.15 -20.95 -6.05
CA PHE A 103 -3.56 -21.34 -4.69
C PHE A 103 -2.44 -21.13 -3.66
N LYS A 104 -1.20 -21.54 -3.98
CA LYS A 104 -0.05 -21.36 -3.09
C LYS A 104 0.25 -19.89 -2.85
N GLY A 105 0.21 -19.06 -3.89
CA GLY A 105 0.46 -17.63 -3.77
C GLY A 105 -0.60 -16.91 -2.93
N LEU A 106 -1.88 -17.24 -3.12
CA LEU A 106 -2.97 -16.72 -2.28
C LEU A 106 -2.86 -17.21 -0.84
N LEU A 107 -2.49 -18.47 -0.63
CA LEU A 107 -2.27 -19.02 0.71
C LEU A 107 -1.14 -18.29 1.44
N ILE A 108 -0.02 -18.00 0.76
CA ILE A 108 1.08 -17.21 1.33
C ILE A 108 0.57 -15.83 1.76
N GLN A 109 -0.20 -15.14 0.91
CA GLN A 109 -0.77 -13.83 1.25
C GLN A 109 -1.68 -13.88 2.47
N ILE A 110 -2.59 -14.87 2.53
CA ILE A 110 -3.50 -15.05 3.67
C ILE A 110 -2.71 -15.34 4.95
N VAL A 111 -1.72 -16.22 4.88
CA VAL A 111 -0.86 -16.55 6.03
C VAL A 111 -0.08 -15.32 6.48
N LEU A 112 0.54 -14.58 5.56
CA LEU A 112 1.26 -13.34 5.88
C LEU A 112 0.32 -12.30 6.51
N ALA A 113 -0.89 -12.11 5.97
CA ALA A 113 -1.85 -11.17 6.53
C ALA A 113 -2.24 -11.54 7.96
N ILE A 114 -2.55 -12.82 8.22
CA ILE A 114 -2.87 -13.29 9.57
C ILE A 114 -1.68 -13.11 10.51
N LEU A 115 -0.48 -13.48 10.09
CA LEU A 115 0.73 -13.34 10.89
C LEU A 115 0.99 -11.88 11.27
N ILE A 116 0.91 -10.96 10.30
CA ILE A 116 1.23 -9.54 10.50
C ILE A 116 0.13 -8.82 11.30
N LEU A 117 -1.16 -9.16 11.06
CA LEU A 117 -2.27 -8.40 11.64
C LEU A 117 -2.81 -8.99 12.94
N LYS A 118 -2.66 -10.32 13.18
CA LYS A 118 -3.30 -11.01 14.31
C LYS A 118 -2.32 -11.71 15.26
N VAL A 119 -1.11 -12.09 14.80
CA VAL A 119 -0.14 -12.78 15.64
C VAL A 119 0.76 -11.79 16.36
N GLN A 120 0.62 -11.64 17.68
CA GLN A 120 1.28 -10.60 18.48
C GLN A 120 2.79 -10.54 18.28
N PHE A 121 3.50 -11.67 18.37
CA PHE A 121 4.95 -11.72 18.19
C PHE A 121 5.41 -11.18 16.82
N VAL A 122 4.66 -11.48 15.74
CA VAL A 122 4.97 -11.00 14.38
C VAL A 122 4.62 -9.52 14.25
N LYS A 123 3.50 -9.12 14.84
CA LYS A 123 3.07 -7.72 14.94
C LYS A 123 4.13 -6.86 15.62
N ASP A 124 4.63 -7.30 16.78
CA ASP A 124 5.68 -6.62 17.52
C ASP A 124 6.98 -6.54 16.71
N GLY A 125 7.33 -7.59 15.96
CA GLY A 125 8.46 -7.60 15.04
C GLY A 125 8.32 -6.58 13.90
N PHE A 126 7.11 -6.46 13.32
CA PHE A 126 6.82 -5.44 12.31
C PHE A 126 6.80 -4.02 12.90
N GLU A 127 6.29 -3.83 14.10
CA GLU A 127 6.33 -2.55 14.80
C GLU A 127 7.77 -2.14 15.13
N TRP A 128 8.61 -3.07 15.60
CA TRP A 128 10.02 -2.82 15.80
C TRP A 128 10.74 -2.45 14.51
N LEU A 129 10.50 -3.16 13.41
CA LEU A 129 11.08 -2.83 12.11
C LEU A 129 10.61 -1.44 11.63
N SER A 130 9.33 -1.14 11.81
CA SER A 130 8.74 0.17 11.47
C SER A 130 9.30 1.29 12.33
N SER A 131 9.59 1.05 13.63
CA SER A 131 10.21 2.03 14.51
C SER A 131 11.63 2.36 14.10
N ILE A 132 12.41 1.38 13.64
CA ILE A 132 13.74 1.62 13.03
C ILE A 132 13.58 2.52 11.80
N PHE A 133 12.61 2.21 10.94
CA PHE A 133 12.36 3.00 9.74
C PHE A 133 11.98 4.45 10.07
N VAL A 134 11.09 4.66 11.03
CA VAL A 134 10.70 6.02 11.50
C VAL A 134 11.88 6.73 12.16
N THR A 135 12.72 6.03 12.92
CA THR A 135 13.96 6.61 13.50
C THR A 135 14.90 7.10 12.38
N ILE A 136 15.05 6.30 11.31
CA ILE A 136 15.87 6.69 10.15
C ILE A 136 15.28 7.92 9.43
N LEU A 137 13.96 8.04 9.36
CA LEU A 137 13.29 9.27 8.89
C LEU A 137 13.68 10.50 9.74
N GLY A 138 13.80 10.35 11.05
CA GLY A 138 14.24 11.40 11.96
C GLY A 138 15.62 11.95 11.60
N PHE A 139 16.56 11.11 11.17
CA PHE A 139 17.88 11.59 10.74
C PHE A 139 17.81 12.45 9.46
N THR A 140 16.86 12.19 8.60
CA THR A 140 16.61 13.05 7.42
C THR A 140 16.16 14.44 7.85
N ARG A 141 15.32 14.52 8.90
CA ARG A 141 14.85 15.80 9.44
C ARG A 141 16.00 16.69 9.90
N GLU A 142 17.02 16.13 10.55
CA GLU A 142 18.22 16.88 10.96
C GLU A 142 18.96 17.50 9.76
N GLY A 143 19.13 16.74 8.67
CA GLY A 143 19.71 17.25 7.43
C GLY A 143 18.85 18.34 6.78
N SER A 144 17.53 18.19 6.81
CA SER A 144 16.58 19.18 6.29
C SER A 144 16.58 20.46 7.12
N LEU A 145 16.65 20.35 8.43
CA LEU A 145 16.77 21.51 9.35
C LEU A 145 18.06 22.30 9.10
N PHE A 146 19.16 21.59 8.89
CA PHE A 146 20.45 22.24 8.58
C PHE A 146 20.40 23.05 7.28
N LEU A 147 19.72 22.54 6.24
CA LEU A 147 19.64 23.19 4.93
C LEU A 147 18.57 24.27 4.83
N PHE A 148 17.41 24.06 5.46
CA PHE A 148 16.20 24.85 5.24
C PHE A 148 15.69 25.58 6.50
N GLY A 149 16.26 25.30 7.67
CA GLY A 149 15.96 26.00 8.93
C GLY A 149 14.47 26.05 9.26
N ASP A 150 13.97 27.25 9.52
CA ASP A 150 12.58 27.51 9.94
C ASP A 150 11.51 27.01 8.95
N LEU A 151 11.84 26.85 7.69
CA LEU A 151 10.90 26.28 6.70
C LEU A 151 10.53 24.82 7.00
N VAL A 152 11.36 24.13 7.77
CA VAL A 152 11.11 22.76 8.25
C VAL A 152 10.61 22.77 9.70
N GLU A 153 11.15 23.63 10.56
CA GLU A 153 10.89 23.64 12.00
C GLU A 153 9.57 24.32 12.34
N ASN A 154 9.31 25.48 11.74
CA ASN A 154 8.19 26.35 12.13
C ASN A 154 6.93 26.06 11.30
N VAL A 155 6.38 24.84 11.46
CA VAL A 155 5.16 24.39 10.77
C VAL A 155 3.95 25.28 11.11
N ASN A 156 3.91 25.88 12.29
CA ASN A 156 2.82 26.78 12.69
C ASN A 156 2.77 28.07 11.86
N SER A 157 3.92 28.59 11.43
CA SER A 157 4.00 29.82 10.64
C SER A 157 3.96 29.59 9.14
N PHE A 158 4.61 28.55 8.65
CA PHE A 158 4.76 28.27 7.20
C PHE A 158 3.87 27.14 6.70
N GLY A 159 3.22 26.37 7.59
CA GLY A 159 2.50 25.16 7.24
C GLY A 159 3.45 23.98 6.93
N PHE A 160 2.87 22.86 6.57
CA PHE A 160 3.63 21.68 6.13
C PHE A 160 4.08 21.85 4.68
N ILE A 161 5.37 22.19 4.45
CA ILE A 161 5.91 22.38 3.10
C ILE A 161 6.51 21.07 2.60
N PHE A 162 5.78 20.39 1.70
CA PHE A 162 6.17 19.11 1.11
C PHE A 162 7.61 19.07 0.57
N ALA A 163 8.01 20.12 -0.15
CA ALA A 163 9.32 20.18 -0.79
C ALA A 163 10.49 20.11 0.21
N PHE A 164 10.31 20.61 1.43
CA PHE A 164 11.37 20.68 2.44
C PHE A 164 11.26 19.60 3.51
N GLN A 165 10.08 19.01 3.70
CA GLN A 165 9.83 18.01 4.72
C GLN A 165 9.84 16.58 4.17
N VAL A 166 9.35 16.37 2.94
CA VAL A 166 9.21 15.01 2.36
C VAL A 166 10.24 14.71 1.28
N LEU A 167 10.51 15.62 0.33
CA LEU A 167 11.47 15.32 -0.75
C LEU A 167 12.88 14.96 -0.25
N PRO A 168 13.44 15.56 0.83
CA PRO A 168 14.75 15.17 1.37
C PRO A 168 14.79 13.70 1.85
N THR A 169 13.66 13.13 2.29
CA THR A 169 13.63 11.71 2.70
C THR A 169 13.98 10.78 1.54
N ILE A 170 13.53 11.11 0.33
CA ILE A 170 13.83 10.35 -0.89
C ILE A 170 15.34 10.35 -1.16
N LEU A 171 16.01 11.50 -0.98
CA LEU A 171 17.47 11.62 -1.18
C LEU A 171 18.22 10.73 -0.19
N PHE A 172 17.90 10.86 1.09
CA PHE A 172 18.60 10.14 2.14
C PHE A 172 18.40 8.63 2.04
N PHE A 173 17.14 8.18 1.85
CA PHE A 173 16.85 6.75 1.69
C PHE A 173 17.46 6.15 0.42
N SER A 174 17.54 6.91 -0.67
CA SER A 174 18.23 6.45 -1.88
C SER A 174 19.74 6.28 -1.64
N ALA A 175 20.37 7.21 -0.94
CA ALA A 175 21.77 7.12 -0.53
C ALA A 175 22.02 5.93 0.41
N LEU A 176 21.14 5.74 1.42
CA LEU A 176 21.21 4.63 2.35
C LEU A 176 21.01 3.28 1.64
N THR A 177 20.04 3.18 0.74
CA THR A 177 19.79 1.96 -0.06
C THR A 177 21.01 1.61 -0.90
N SER A 178 21.65 2.60 -1.56
CA SER A 178 22.87 2.40 -2.33
C SER A 178 24.04 1.93 -1.46
N LEU A 179 24.17 2.46 -0.24
CA LEU A 179 25.18 2.03 0.73
C LEU A 179 24.94 0.59 1.19
N LEU A 180 23.69 0.22 1.52
CA LEU A 180 23.34 -1.15 1.90
C LEU A 180 23.53 -2.14 0.75
N PHE A 181 23.30 -1.68 -0.48
CA PHE A 181 23.57 -2.46 -1.69
C PHE A 181 25.09 -2.67 -1.87
N TYR A 182 25.91 -1.64 -1.70
CA TYR A 182 27.37 -1.72 -1.75
C TYR A 182 27.95 -2.76 -0.77
N TYR A 183 27.43 -2.81 0.47
CA TYR A 183 27.82 -3.82 1.46
C TYR A 183 27.23 -5.22 1.24
N GLY A 184 26.40 -5.41 0.23
CA GLY A 184 25.76 -6.70 -0.06
C GLY A 184 24.67 -7.13 0.93
N ILE A 185 24.23 -6.22 1.80
CA ILE A 185 23.19 -6.50 2.82
C ILE A 185 21.85 -6.76 2.15
N LEU A 186 21.45 -5.89 1.22
CA LEU A 186 20.19 -6.02 0.49
C LEU A 186 20.16 -7.28 -0.38
N GLN A 187 21.29 -7.61 -1.03
CA GLN A 187 21.39 -8.83 -1.85
C GLN A 187 21.17 -10.09 -1.03
N LYS A 188 21.74 -10.16 0.19
CA LYS A 188 21.56 -11.31 1.08
C LYS A 188 20.10 -11.42 1.55
N LEU A 189 19.50 -10.29 1.91
CA LEU A 189 18.09 -10.22 2.33
C LEU A 189 17.17 -10.70 1.20
N VAL A 190 17.34 -10.15 -0.01
CA VAL A 190 16.58 -10.54 -1.20
C VAL A 190 16.76 -12.02 -1.51
N TYR A 191 17.99 -12.55 -1.39
CA TYR A 191 18.27 -13.95 -1.66
C TYR A 191 17.49 -14.91 -0.75
N VAL A 192 17.41 -14.59 0.55
CA VAL A 192 16.64 -15.39 1.52
C VAL A 192 15.14 -15.39 1.15
N PHE A 193 14.56 -14.23 0.85
CA PHE A 193 13.17 -14.13 0.42
C PHE A 193 12.93 -14.88 -0.90
N ALA A 194 13.84 -14.75 -1.86
CA ALA A 194 13.78 -15.43 -3.14
C ALA A 194 13.80 -16.97 -2.99
N LEU A 195 14.62 -17.50 -2.08
CA LEU A 195 14.67 -18.94 -1.78
C LEU A 195 13.30 -19.45 -1.27
N VAL A 196 12.67 -18.70 -0.37
CA VAL A 196 11.35 -19.04 0.15
C VAL A 196 10.31 -19.05 -0.96
N MET A 197 10.25 -18.00 -1.77
CA MET A 197 9.30 -17.90 -2.89
C MET A 197 9.54 -18.99 -3.94
N LYS A 198 10.80 -19.23 -4.32
CA LYS A 198 11.17 -20.30 -5.27
C LYS A 198 10.67 -21.65 -4.79
N LYS A 199 10.95 -22.00 -3.52
CA LYS A 199 10.60 -23.30 -2.94
C LYS A 199 9.09 -23.52 -2.83
N ILE A 200 8.33 -22.49 -2.43
CA ILE A 200 6.89 -22.62 -2.19
C ILE A 200 6.10 -22.54 -3.51
N MET A 201 6.43 -21.56 -4.36
CA MET A 201 5.67 -21.27 -5.57
C MET A 201 6.21 -21.98 -6.83
N ASN A 202 7.38 -22.65 -6.73
CA ASN A 202 8.05 -23.30 -7.87
C ASN A 202 8.33 -22.32 -9.04
N LEU A 203 8.93 -21.18 -8.71
CA LEU A 203 9.31 -20.15 -9.67
C LEU A 203 10.71 -20.39 -10.22
N SER A 204 11.03 -19.75 -11.35
CA SER A 204 12.41 -19.67 -11.85
C SER A 204 13.31 -18.90 -10.86
N GLY A 205 14.62 -19.06 -10.99
CA GLY A 205 15.59 -18.33 -10.16
C GLY A 205 15.47 -16.82 -10.35
N SER A 206 15.41 -16.36 -11.61
CA SER A 206 15.29 -14.95 -11.97
C SER A 206 13.98 -14.32 -11.50
N GLU A 207 12.84 -15.03 -11.63
CA GLU A 207 11.54 -14.54 -11.12
C GLU A 207 11.51 -14.41 -9.62
N SER A 208 12.07 -15.39 -8.92
CA SER A 208 12.11 -15.40 -7.46
C SER A 208 12.95 -14.23 -6.93
N LEU A 209 14.11 -13.97 -7.55
CA LEU A 209 14.97 -12.82 -7.23
C LEU A 209 14.29 -11.50 -7.56
N ALA A 210 13.60 -11.41 -8.72
CA ALA A 210 12.87 -10.22 -9.12
C ALA A 210 11.73 -9.89 -8.15
N ALA A 211 10.89 -10.89 -7.83
CA ALA A 211 9.76 -10.71 -6.93
C ALA A 211 10.22 -10.32 -5.52
N ALA A 212 11.26 -10.98 -4.99
CA ALA A 212 11.84 -10.65 -3.68
C ALA A 212 12.55 -9.30 -3.69
N GLY A 213 13.27 -8.96 -4.77
CA GLY A 213 13.97 -7.69 -4.92
C GLY A 213 13.01 -6.50 -4.91
N ASN A 214 11.89 -6.61 -5.59
CA ASN A 214 10.89 -5.57 -5.66
C ASN A 214 10.24 -5.21 -4.31
N VAL A 215 10.32 -6.08 -3.30
CA VAL A 215 9.83 -5.76 -1.94
C VAL A 215 10.61 -4.61 -1.30
N PHE A 216 11.90 -4.53 -1.58
CA PHE A 216 12.84 -3.60 -0.93
C PHE A 216 13.37 -2.53 -1.87
N LEU A 217 13.48 -2.86 -3.15
CA LEU A 217 14.07 -2.04 -4.20
C LEU A 217 12.97 -1.50 -5.14
N GLY A 218 13.27 -0.39 -5.78
CA GLY A 218 12.36 0.19 -6.77
C GLY A 218 12.26 -0.62 -8.06
N GLN A 219 11.22 -0.32 -8.84
CA GLN A 219 10.95 -0.98 -10.12
C GLN A 219 12.08 -0.86 -11.19
N THR A 220 13.01 0.05 -10.99
CA THR A 220 14.21 0.25 -11.84
C THR A 220 15.47 -0.34 -11.22
N GLU A 221 15.49 -0.57 -9.92
CA GLU A 221 16.64 -1.05 -9.16
C GLU A 221 16.62 -2.58 -9.02
N ALA A 222 15.46 -3.17 -8.72
CA ALA A 222 15.32 -4.63 -8.62
C ALA A 222 15.79 -5.39 -9.89
N PRO A 223 15.55 -4.89 -11.13
CA PRO A 223 16.09 -5.50 -12.34
C PRO A 223 17.61 -5.59 -12.41
N LEU A 224 18.36 -4.74 -11.69
CA LEU A 224 19.83 -4.82 -11.63
C LEU A 224 20.29 -6.14 -11.01
N LEU A 225 19.57 -6.68 -10.02
CA LEU A 225 19.91 -7.96 -9.37
C LEU A 225 19.88 -9.13 -10.33
N ILE A 226 19.04 -9.05 -11.37
CA ILE A 226 18.78 -10.12 -12.33
C ILE A 226 19.23 -9.74 -13.74
N LYS A 227 20.03 -8.69 -13.90
CA LYS A 227 20.49 -8.18 -15.21
C LYS A 227 21.00 -9.27 -16.15
N PRO A 228 21.83 -10.25 -15.72
CA PRO A 228 22.35 -11.30 -16.60
C PRO A 228 21.26 -12.20 -17.21
N TYR A 229 20.07 -12.22 -16.62
CA TYR A 229 18.96 -13.10 -17.04
C TYR A 229 17.94 -12.41 -17.94
N ILE A 230 17.81 -11.07 -17.90
CA ILE A 230 16.71 -10.32 -18.55
C ILE A 230 16.60 -10.64 -20.05
N ASP A 231 17.71 -10.74 -20.75
CA ASP A 231 17.71 -11.06 -22.18
C ASP A 231 17.16 -12.45 -22.49
N LYS A 232 17.24 -13.39 -21.54
CA LYS A 232 16.84 -14.79 -21.69
C LYS A 232 15.50 -15.11 -21.03
N MET A 233 14.90 -14.17 -20.31
CA MET A 233 13.60 -14.36 -19.66
C MET A 233 12.51 -14.60 -20.68
N THR A 234 11.57 -15.51 -20.34
CA THR A 234 10.33 -15.70 -21.11
C THR A 234 9.44 -14.45 -21.04
N MET A 235 8.43 -14.36 -21.87
CA MET A 235 7.47 -13.27 -21.81
C MET A 235 6.69 -13.27 -20.48
N SER A 236 6.42 -14.45 -19.93
CA SER A 236 5.76 -14.62 -18.62
C SER A 236 6.65 -14.18 -17.48
N GLU A 237 7.96 -14.49 -17.51
CA GLU A 237 8.93 -14.03 -16.52
C GLU A 237 9.12 -12.51 -16.58
N LEU A 238 9.20 -11.92 -17.78
CA LEU A 238 9.26 -10.46 -17.94
C LEU A 238 7.99 -9.77 -17.39
N LEU A 239 6.81 -10.34 -17.64
CA LEU A 239 5.58 -9.80 -17.05
C LEU A 239 5.64 -9.89 -15.53
N CYS A 240 6.14 -10.98 -14.97
CA CYS A 240 6.29 -11.14 -13.52
C CYS A 240 7.23 -10.08 -12.93
N LEU A 241 8.39 -9.82 -13.58
CA LEU A 241 9.31 -8.75 -13.19
C LEU A 241 8.62 -7.38 -13.20
N MET A 242 7.94 -7.03 -14.30
CA MET A 242 7.25 -5.76 -14.44
C MET A 242 6.11 -5.61 -13.43
N SER A 243 5.32 -6.66 -13.26
CA SER A 243 4.18 -6.67 -12.31
C SER A 243 4.66 -6.52 -10.87
N GLY A 244 5.77 -7.17 -10.50
CA GLY A 244 6.40 -7.04 -9.19
C GLY A 244 6.79 -5.59 -8.92
N GLY A 245 7.48 -4.94 -9.87
CA GLY A 245 7.85 -3.54 -9.75
C GLY A 245 6.66 -2.57 -9.68
N MET A 246 5.51 -2.93 -10.29
CA MET A 246 4.28 -2.13 -10.20
C MET A 246 3.46 -2.39 -8.94
N ALA A 247 3.64 -3.54 -8.29
CA ALA A 247 2.83 -3.94 -7.14
C ALA A 247 3.44 -3.56 -5.78
N THR A 248 4.72 -3.27 -5.72
CA THR A 248 5.49 -3.03 -4.49
C THR A 248 6.01 -1.60 -4.41
N ILE A 249 6.55 -1.20 -3.24
CA ILE A 249 7.04 0.15 -2.98
C ILE A 249 8.55 0.09 -2.70
N ALA A 250 9.33 0.96 -3.35
CA ALA A 250 10.73 1.17 -3.02
C ALA A 250 10.90 1.83 -1.64
N GLY A 251 11.93 1.47 -0.88
CA GLY A 251 12.16 1.97 0.47
C GLY A 251 12.21 3.50 0.57
N GLY A 252 12.87 4.19 -0.37
CA GLY A 252 12.92 5.66 -0.39
C GLY A 252 11.56 6.31 -0.64
N VAL A 253 10.73 5.67 -1.46
CA VAL A 253 9.36 6.15 -1.76
C VAL A 253 8.41 5.85 -0.60
N LEU A 254 8.57 4.70 0.06
CA LEU A 254 7.83 4.36 1.28
C LEU A 254 8.03 5.42 2.36
N ALA A 255 9.26 5.94 2.49
CA ALA A 255 9.58 7.04 3.40
C ALA A 255 8.75 8.30 3.12
N ALA A 256 8.59 8.65 1.83
CA ALA A 256 7.75 9.77 1.43
C ALA A 256 6.27 9.54 1.78
N TYR A 257 5.75 8.32 1.57
CA TYR A 257 4.34 8.02 1.89
C TYR A 257 4.08 8.06 3.41
N VAL A 258 5.02 7.57 4.23
CA VAL A 258 4.93 7.72 5.68
C VAL A 258 4.90 9.19 6.08
N GLY A 259 5.71 10.04 5.42
CA GLY A 259 5.69 11.48 5.63
C GLY A 259 4.37 12.15 5.21
N PHE A 260 3.75 11.73 4.09
CA PHE A 260 2.44 12.25 3.65
C PHE A 260 1.30 11.91 4.63
N LEU A 261 1.28 10.65 5.07
CA LEU A 261 0.17 10.13 5.86
C LEU A 261 0.32 10.42 7.34
N GLY A 262 1.55 10.36 7.85
CA GLY A 262 1.84 10.58 9.27
C GLY A 262 2.20 12.02 9.62
N GLY A 263 2.50 12.88 8.63
CA GLY A 263 2.90 14.25 8.86
C GLY A 263 4.09 14.35 9.82
N SER A 264 3.98 15.20 10.85
CA SER A 264 4.96 15.35 11.93
C SER A 264 4.68 14.47 13.16
N ASP A 265 3.58 13.69 13.18
CA ASP A 265 3.21 12.83 14.31
C ASP A 265 3.92 11.47 14.22
N PRO A 266 4.85 11.13 15.16
CA PRO A 266 5.56 9.86 15.16
C PRO A 266 4.63 8.63 15.31
N VAL A 267 3.50 8.77 15.99
CA VAL A 267 2.53 7.68 16.19
C VAL A 267 1.85 7.34 14.87
N GLN A 268 1.40 8.35 14.14
CA GLN A 268 0.81 8.18 12.81
C GLN A 268 1.86 7.66 11.81
N GLN A 269 3.09 8.17 11.86
CA GLN A 269 4.17 7.65 11.03
C GLN A 269 4.42 6.16 11.27
N LEU A 270 4.44 5.72 12.54
CA LEU A 270 4.61 4.31 12.90
C LEU A 270 3.45 3.46 12.40
N PHE A 271 2.21 3.94 12.56
CA PHE A 271 1.01 3.28 12.08
C PHE A 271 1.06 3.03 10.56
N PHE A 272 1.30 4.07 9.77
CA PHE A 272 1.36 3.95 8.32
C PHE A 272 2.59 3.17 7.84
N ALA A 273 3.76 3.33 8.47
CA ALA A 273 4.96 2.57 8.15
C ALA A 273 4.74 1.06 8.27
N LYS A 274 4.07 0.62 9.35
CA LYS A 274 3.70 -0.78 9.56
C LYS A 274 2.82 -1.32 8.43
N HIS A 275 1.77 -0.59 8.06
CA HIS A 275 0.84 -1.02 7.01
C HIS A 275 1.47 -0.99 5.62
N LEU A 276 2.28 0.01 5.31
CA LEU A 276 2.97 0.12 4.03
C LEU A 276 4.04 -0.96 3.83
N LEU A 277 4.83 -1.28 4.88
CA LEU A 277 5.78 -2.39 4.86
C LEU A 277 5.06 -3.73 4.67
N ALA A 278 3.98 -3.96 5.42
CA ALA A 278 3.15 -5.14 5.29
C ALA A 278 2.58 -5.27 3.86
N ALA A 279 2.05 -4.18 3.32
CA ALA A 279 1.51 -4.13 1.96
C ALA A 279 2.56 -4.50 0.91
N SER A 280 3.79 -3.97 1.01
CA SER A 280 4.87 -4.28 0.07
C SER A 280 5.27 -5.76 0.12
N VAL A 281 5.44 -6.33 1.32
CA VAL A 281 5.77 -7.76 1.50
C VAL A 281 4.68 -8.67 0.95
N MET A 282 3.41 -8.37 1.22
CA MET A 282 2.27 -9.16 0.75
C MET A 282 2.03 -9.02 -0.76
N SER A 283 2.40 -7.89 -1.35
CA SER A 283 2.21 -7.63 -2.78
C SER A 283 3.14 -8.44 -3.67
N ALA A 284 4.29 -8.91 -3.19
CA ALA A 284 5.22 -9.71 -3.99
C ALA A 284 4.60 -11.05 -4.45
N PRO A 285 4.08 -11.94 -3.59
CA PRO A 285 3.38 -13.14 -4.04
C PRO A 285 2.10 -12.82 -4.82
N ALA A 286 1.41 -11.71 -4.52
CA ALA A 286 0.24 -11.25 -5.26
C ALA A 286 0.57 -10.92 -6.72
N ALA A 287 1.68 -10.22 -6.96
CA ALA A 287 2.15 -9.86 -8.29
C ALA A 287 2.48 -11.10 -9.13
N VAL A 288 3.11 -12.10 -8.52
CA VAL A 288 3.38 -13.39 -9.19
C VAL A 288 2.07 -14.07 -9.58
N VAL A 289 1.08 -14.15 -8.67
CA VAL A 289 -0.23 -14.73 -8.96
C VAL A 289 -0.90 -14.01 -10.12
N ALA A 290 -0.97 -12.68 -10.06
CA ALA A 290 -1.60 -11.87 -11.10
C ALA A 290 -0.89 -12.03 -12.46
N ALA A 291 0.43 -11.96 -12.50
CA ALA A 291 1.22 -12.12 -13.70
C ALA A 291 1.04 -13.50 -14.34
N LYS A 292 1.12 -14.58 -13.54
CA LYS A 292 0.98 -15.96 -14.03
C LYS A 292 -0.46 -16.36 -14.38
N MET A 293 -1.44 -15.63 -13.89
CA MET A 293 -2.82 -15.77 -14.37
C MET A 293 -3.04 -15.06 -15.71
N LEU A 294 -2.53 -13.83 -15.86
CA LEU A 294 -2.70 -13.03 -17.08
C LEU A 294 -1.85 -13.56 -18.25
N LEU A 295 -0.63 -13.98 -17.97
CA LEU A 295 0.27 -14.60 -18.97
C LEU A 295 0.95 -15.83 -18.35
N PRO A 296 0.28 -16.99 -18.41
CA PRO A 296 0.82 -18.24 -17.88
C PRO A 296 2.12 -18.66 -18.53
N GLU A 297 2.99 -19.32 -17.76
CA GLU A 297 4.24 -19.87 -18.28
C GLU A 297 3.99 -21.09 -19.15
N THR A 298 4.56 -21.08 -20.34
CA THR A 298 4.47 -22.18 -21.32
C THR A 298 5.83 -22.62 -21.84
N GLU A 299 6.89 -21.92 -21.45
CA GLU A 299 8.25 -22.20 -21.87
C GLU A 299 9.08 -22.84 -20.73
N LYS A 300 10.26 -23.34 -21.04
CA LYS A 300 11.17 -23.85 -20.02
C LYS A 300 11.80 -22.68 -19.27
N ILE A 301 11.64 -22.70 -17.96
CA ILE A 301 12.21 -21.70 -17.05
C ILE A 301 13.66 -22.03 -16.71
N ASN A 302 14.46 -20.99 -16.45
CA ASN A 302 15.81 -21.13 -15.93
C ASN A 302 15.78 -21.18 -14.39
N GLU A 303 16.33 -22.27 -13.82
CA GLU A 303 16.37 -22.46 -12.38
C GLU A 303 17.56 -21.78 -11.69
N ASP A 304 18.53 -21.26 -12.44
CA ASP A 304 19.70 -20.57 -11.89
C ASP A 304 19.29 -19.34 -11.07
N MET A 305 19.91 -19.18 -9.90
CA MET A 305 19.59 -18.15 -8.91
C MET A 305 20.87 -17.45 -8.44
N SER A 306 21.71 -16.99 -9.35
CA SER A 306 22.85 -16.15 -9.02
C SER A 306 22.47 -14.68 -9.09
N ILE A 307 22.82 -13.91 -8.06
CA ILE A 307 22.65 -12.46 -8.05
C ILE A 307 23.77 -11.85 -8.87
N SER A 308 23.46 -10.79 -9.62
CA SER A 308 24.47 -10.00 -10.31
C SER A 308 25.51 -9.47 -9.31
N GLU A 309 26.78 -9.67 -9.60
CA GLU A 309 27.90 -9.14 -8.80
C GLU A 309 28.20 -7.66 -9.10
N GLU A 310 27.34 -6.98 -9.87
CA GLU A 310 27.54 -5.55 -10.14
C GLU A 310 27.51 -4.75 -8.83
N GLN A 311 28.64 -4.09 -8.53
CA GLN A 311 28.77 -3.21 -7.38
C GLN A 311 28.32 -1.79 -7.76
N ILE A 312 27.60 -1.13 -6.85
CA ILE A 312 27.31 0.29 -6.97
C ILE A 312 28.49 1.07 -6.41
N GLY A 313 29.38 1.56 -7.31
CA GLY A 313 30.58 2.29 -6.92
C GLY A 313 31.74 1.41 -6.50
N THR A 314 32.93 2.00 -6.39
CA THR A 314 34.19 1.35 -6.00
C THR A 314 34.46 1.40 -4.50
N ASN A 315 33.77 2.31 -3.79
CA ASN A 315 33.86 2.47 -2.35
C ASN A 315 32.54 3.03 -1.76
N ALA A 316 32.42 3.02 -0.45
CA ALA A 316 31.21 3.43 0.26
C ALA A 316 30.82 4.89 -0.01
N LEU A 317 31.78 5.82 -0.12
CA LEU A 317 31.49 7.24 -0.39
C LEU A 317 30.97 7.44 -1.81
N GLU A 318 31.51 6.73 -2.77
CA GLU A 318 31.01 6.75 -4.15
C GLU A 318 29.61 6.16 -4.24
N ALA A 319 29.31 5.06 -3.54
CA ALA A 319 27.98 4.49 -3.46
C ALA A 319 26.96 5.47 -2.87
N ILE A 320 27.31 6.18 -1.80
CA ILE A 320 26.49 7.25 -1.21
C ILE A 320 26.25 8.37 -2.25
N SER A 321 27.30 8.82 -2.94
CA SER A 321 27.22 9.90 -3.94
C SER A 321 26.31 9.52 -5.11
N ILE A 322 26.42 8.28 -5.61
CA ILE A 322 25.57 7.74 -6.66
C ILE A 322 24.11 7.71 -6.18
N GLY A 323 23.87 7.15 -4.98
CA GLY A 323 22.53 7.09 -4.39
C GLY A 323 21.92 8.46 -4.15
N THR A 324 22.71 9.44 -3.67
CA THR A 324 22.26 10.82 -3.50
C THR A 324 21.84 11.44 -4.84
N THR A 325 22.64 11.25 -5.89
CA THR A 325 22.33 11.76 -7.24
C THR A 325 21.06 11.14 -7.80
N GLN A 326 20.88 9.83 -7.62
CA GLN A 326 19.65 9.12 -8.03
C GLN A 326 18.43 9.60 -7.23
N GLY A 327 18.59 9.74 -5.90
CA GLY A 327 17.56 10.27 -5.02
C GLY A 327 17.17 11.70 -5.37
N LEU A 328 18.13 12.56 -5.71
CA LEU A 328 17.85 13.92 -6.15
C LEU A 328 17.00 13.94 -7.43
N LYS A 329 17.39 13.15 -8.44
CA LYS A 329 16.59 13.02 -9.68
C LYS A 329 15.17 12.54 -9.37
N LEU A 330 15.03 11.55 -8.49
CA LEU A 330 13.73 11.01 -8.10
C LEU A 330 12.90 12.08 -7.38
N ALA A 331 13.47 12.77 -6.40
CA ALA A 331 12.78 13.81 -5.63
C ALA A 331 12.30 14.97 -6.53
N VAL A 332 13.18 15.47 -7.41
CA VAL A 332 12.81 16.54 -8.37
C VAL A 332 11.71 16.06 -9.31
N ASN A 333 11.81 14.84 -9.84
CA ASN A 333 10.77 14.27 -10.69
C ASN A 333 9.43 14.13 -9.95
N VAL A 334 9.45 13.64 -8.70
CA VAL A 334 8.24 13.53 -7.86
C VAL A 334 7.60 14.90 -7.66
N GLY A 335 8.38 15.91 -7.25
CA GLY A 335 7.88 17.28 -7.05
C GLY A 335 7.30 17.88 -8.34
N ALA A 336 8.01 17.72 -9.46
CA ALA A 336 7.54 18.21 -10.77
C ALA A 336 6.26 17.50 -11.23
N MET A 337 6.19 16.16 -11.07
CA MET A 337 5.01 15.39 -11.44
C MET A 337 3.80 15.76 -10.59
N LEU A 338 3.97 15.91 -9.28
CA LEU A 338 2.89 16.36 -8.39
C LEU A 338 2.35 17.71 -8.83
N LEU A 339 3.22 18.70 -9.05
CA LEU A 339 2.82 20.02 -9.51
C LEU A 339 2.01 19.95 -10.82
N VAL A 340 2.53 19.23 -11.80
CA VAL A 340 1.90 19.13 -13.13
C VAL A 340 0.57 18.37 -13.05
N PHE A 341 0.51 17.25 -12.34
CA PHE A 341 -0.73 16.48 -12.26
C PHE A 341 -1.81 17.18 -11.45
N ILE A 342 -1.47 17.85 -10.34
CA ILE A 342 -2.43 18.66 -9.59
C ILE A 342 -2.98 19.78 -10.46
N ALA A 343 -2.12 20.45 -11.26
CA ALA A 343 -2.57 21.45 -12.21
C ALA A 343 -3.50 20.87 -13.29
N PHE A 344 -3.20 19.68 -13.83
CA PHE A 344 -4.09 19.01 -14.79
C PHE A 344 -5.42 18.59 -14.17
N ILE A 345 -5.42 18.11 -12.91
CA ILE A 345 -6.67 17.79 -12.20
C ILE A 345 -7.51 19.06 -12.05
N SER A 346 -6.89 20.16 -11.61
CA SER A 346 -7.57 21.45 -11.46
C SER A 346 -8.16 21.93 -12.78
N MET A 347 -7.40 21.85 -13.87
CA MET A 347 -7.87 22.20 -15.22
C MET A 347 -9.02 21.29 -15.69
N ALA A 348 -8.91 19.97 -15.46
CA ALA A 348 -9.97 19.03 -15.80
C ALA A 348 -11.24 19.29 -14.99
N ASN A 349 -11.10 19.56 -13.70
CA ASN A 349 -12.22 19.89 -12.81
C ASN A 349 -12.89 21.21 -13.20
N TYR A 350 -12.11 22.24 -13.56
CA TYR A 350 -12.66 23.48 -14.10
C TYR A 350 -13.51 23.21 -15.35
N PHE A 351 -13.01 22.43 -16.29
CA PHE A 351 -13.77 22.09 -17.49
C PHE A 351 -15.02 21.26 -17.19
N LEU A 352 -14.89 20.24 -16.36
CA LEU A 352 -15.99 19.35 -16.00
C LEU A 352 -17.06 20.07 -15.18
N LYS A 353 -16.68 20.81 -14.15
CA LYS A 353 -17.58 21.44 -13.21
C LYS A 353 -18.15 22.74 -13.78
N ASP A 354 -17.27 23.70 -14.11
CA ASP A 354 -17.73 25.06 -14.43
C ASP A 354 -18.26 25.14 -15.86
N PHE A 355 -17.71 24.36 -16.81
CA PHE A 355 -18.21 24.40 -18.19
C PHE A 355 -19.32 23.38 -18.44
N VAL A 356 -19.08 22.07 -18.15
CA VAL A 356 -20.09 21.02 -18.40
C VAL A 356 -21.16 21.00 -17.33
N GLY A 357 -20.75 21.01 -16.08
CA GLY A 357 -21.64 20.82 -14.93
C GLY A 357 -22.62 21.97 -14.71
N ASP A 358 -22.16 23.22 -14.85
CA ASP A 358 -23.01 24.42 -14.74
C ASP A 358 -23.93 24.56 -15.94
N PHE A 359 -23.39 24.32 -17.15
CA PHE A 359 -24.20 24.40 -18.38
C PHE A 359 -25.36 23.38 -18.40
N THR A 360 -25.11 22.17 -17.88
CA THR A 360 -26.13 21.11 -17.85
C THR A 360 -26.98 21.14 -16.60
N GLY A 361 -26.60 21.90 -15.56
CA GLY A 361 -27.25 21.91 -14.23
C GLY A 361 -26.98 20.66 -13.38
N ILE A 362 -26.09 19.75 -13.83
CA ILE A 362 -25.81 18.47 -13.16
C ILE A 362 -25.10 18.68 -11.82
N ASN A 363 -24.40 19.81 -11.62
CA ASN A 363 -23.72 20.10 -10.36
C ASN A 363 -24.67 20.10 -9.17
N ASN A 364 -25.85 20.75 -9.29
CA ASN A 364 -26.84 20.80 -8.23
C ASN A 364 -27.39 19.41 -7.88
N TRP A 365 -27.57 18.56 -8.88
CA TRP A 365 -27.98 17.16 -8.68
C TRP A 365 -26.89 16.37 -7.96
N ILE A 366 -25.62 16.52 -8.35
CA ILE A 366 -24.49 15.85 -7.69
C ILE A 366 -24.39 16.28 -6.23
N VAL A 367 -24.44 17.57 -5.93
CA VAL A 367 -24.42 18.10 -4.55
C VAL A 367 -25.55 17.49 -3.72
N SER A 368 -26.75 17.40 -4.28
CA SER A 368 -27.93 16.84 -3.59
C SER A 368 -27.79 15.34 -3.30
N ILE A 369 -27.33 14.53 -4.26
CA ILE A 369 -27.22 13.05 -4.07
C ILE A 369 -26.02 12.63 -3.23
N THR A 370 -25.02 13.53 -3.08
CA THR A 370 -23.81 13.25 -2.34
C THR A 370 -23.76 13.91 -0.97
N ASP A 371 -24.87 14.53 -0.52
CA ASP A 371 -24.95 15.30 0.72
C ASP A 371 -23.80 16.32 0.84
N SER A 372 -23.53 17.04 -0.27
CA SER A 372 -22.44 18.03 -0.40
C SER A 372 -21.03 17.44 -0.24
N ARG A 373 -20.84 16.12 -0.34
CA ARG A 373 -19.52 15.47 -0.32
C ARG A 373 -18.70 15.87 -1.55
N TYR A 374 -19.34 16.04 -2.69
CA TYR A 374 -18.78 16.60 -3.93
C TYR A 374 -19.53 17.87 -4.31
N ASP A 375 -18.80 18.87 -4.73
CA ASP A 375 -19.32 20.21 -5.06
C ASP A 375 -19.74 20.35 -6.54
N GLY A 376 -19.75 19.24 -7.28
CA GLY A 376 -20.17 19.16 -8.68
C GLY A 376 -19.49 18.02 -9.45
N LEU A 377 -19.58 18.10 -10.78
CA LEU A 377 -19.01 17.12 -11.70
C LEU A 377 -17.48 17.29 -11.76
N THR A 378 -16.78 16.51 -10.96
CA THR A 378 -15.32 16.50 -10.88
C THR A 378 -14.74 15.16 -11.33
N LEU A 379 -13.46 15.11 -11.66
CA LEU A 379 -12.75 13.87 -11.96
C LEU A 379 -12.85 12.90 -10.78
N GLN A 380 -12.74 13.42 -9.57
CA GLN A 380 -12.86 12.67 -8.32
C GLN A 380 -14.24 12.01 -8.18
N PHE A 381 -15.30 12.74 -8.48
CA PHE A 381 -16.68 12.20 -8.48
C PHE A 381 -16.81 11.05 -9.49
N ILE A 382 -16.36 11.27 -10.74
CA ILE A 382 -16.47 10.25 -11.80
C ILE A 382 -15.71 8.97 -11.42
N LEU A 383 -14.45 9.10 -10.99
CA LEU A 383 -13.59 7.97 -10.62
C LEU A 383 -14.13 7.27 -9.38
N GLY A 384 -14.56 8.05 -8.38
CA GLY A 384 -15.10 7.55 -7.13
C GLY A 384 -16.30 6.62 -7.38
N TYR A 385 -17.32 7.09 -8.05
CA TYR A 385 -18.53 6.31 -8.32
C TYR A 385 -18.31 5.16 -9.29
N THR A 386 -17.44 5.31 -10.28
CA THR A 386 -17.10 4.23 -11.23
C THR A 386 -16.42 3.06 -10.53
N LEU A 387 -15.52 3.35 -9.58
CA LEU A 387 -14.71 2.32 -8.91
C LEU A 387 -15.26 1.90 -7.53
N ALA A 388 -16.29 2.58 -7.01
CA ALA A 388 -16.92 2.24 -5.73
C ALA A 388 -17.36 0.77 -5.60
N PRO A 389 -17.97 0.12 -6.61
CA PRO A 389 -18.35 -1.29 -6.50
C PRO A 389 -17.13 -2.19 -6.27
N LEU A 390 -15.99 -1.86 -6.87
CA LEU A 390 -14.75 -2.61 -6.71
C LEU A 390 -14.18 -2.44 -5.30
N THR A 391 -14.15 -1.22 -4.77
CA THR A 391 -13.65 -0.96 -3.43
C THR A 391 -14.56 -1.52 -2.34
N TRP A 392 -15.87 -1.55 -2.59
CA TRP A 392 -16.80 -2.27 -1.72
C TRP A 392 -16.44 -3.76 -1.63
N LEU A 393 -16.10 -4.42 -2.72
CA LEU A 393 -15.63 -5.81 -2.73
C LEU A 393 -14.34 -6.01 -1.93
N MET A 394 -13.51 -4.97 -1.80
CA MET A 394 -12.27 -4.99 -0.98
C MET A 394 -12.51 -4.91 0.53
N GLY A 395 -13.75 -4.72 0.97
CA GLY A 395 -14.08 -4.64 2.39
C GLY A 395 -14.36 -3.22 2.91
N VAL A 396 -14.33 -2.19 2.04
CA VAL A 396 -14.63 -0.80 2.40
C VAL A 396 -16.12 -0.63 2.70
N CYS A 397 -16.51 0.11 3.75
CA CYS A 397 -17.91 0.37 4.05
C CYS A 397 -18.61 1.15 2.93
N LYS A 398 -19.96 1.19 2.95
CA LYS A 398 -20.72 1.84 1.87
C LYS A 398 -20.48 3.34 1.83
N GLU A 399 -20.29 3.93 2.98
CA GLU A 399 -20.10 5.36 3.17
C GLU A 399 -18.75 5.83 2.59
N ASP A 400 -17.71 4.98 2.67
CA ASP A 400 -16.34 5.31 2.24
C ASP A 400 -15.97 4.77 0.87
N MET A 401 -16.77 3.85 0.29
CA MET A 401 -16.40 3.15 -0.95
C MET A 401 -16.14 4.11 -2.13
N VAL A 402 -16.83 5.25 -2.16
CA VAL A 402 -16.66 6.26 -3.22
C VAL A 402 -15.35 7.01 -3.03
N LEU A 403 -14.96 7.37 -1.79
CA LEU A 403 -13.69 8.01 -1.49
C LEU A 403 -12.51 7.11 -1.84
N VAL A 404 -12.59 5.83 -1.45
CA VAL A 404 -11.53 4.86 -1.80
C VAL A 404 -11.50 4.57 -3.31
N GLY A 405 -12.66 4.60 -3.98
CA GLY A 405 -12.76 4.52 -5.44
C GLY A 405 -12.08 5.69 -6.15
N GLN A 406 -12.29 6.91 -5.64
CA GLN A 406 -11.57 8.10 -6.10
C GLN A 406 -10.05 7.90 -6.02
N LEU A 407 -9.54 7.47 -4.86
CA LEU A 407 -8.11 7.25 -4.63
C LEU A 407 -7.53 6.19 -5.58
N LEU A 408 -8.23 5.08 -5.79
CA LEU A 408 -7.82 4.05 -6.76
C LEU A 408 -7.76 4.60 -8.19
N GLY A 409 -8.72 5.45 -8.56
CA GLY A 409 -8.74 6.12 -9.86
C GLY A 409 -7.58 7.10 -10.03
N GLU A 410 -7.33 7.95 -9.04
CA GLU A 410 -6.20 8.89 -9.01
C GLU A 410 -4.87 8.14 -9.13
N LYS A 411 -4.67 7.05 -8.35
CA LYS A 411 -3.49 6.20 -8.47
C LYS A 411 -3.29 5.70 -9.91
N THR A 412 -4.32 5.16 -10.51
CA THR A 412 -4.23 4.47 -11.81
C THR A 412 -3.97 5.44 -12.96
N ILE A 413 -4.70 6.55 -12.99
CA ILE A 413 -4.66 7.52 -14.10
C ILE A 413 -3.47 8.47 -13.95
N LEU A 414 -3.20 8.95 -12.76
CA LEU A 414 -2.14 9.89 -12.46
C LEU A 414 -0.92 9.16 -11.93
N ASN A 415 -0.84 9.02 -10.63
CA ASN A 415 0.12 8.18 -9.91
C ASN A 415 -0.28 8.01 -8.45
N GLU A 416 0.41 7.11 -7.76
CA GLU A 416 0.18 6.82 -6.34
C GLU A 416 0.59 7.96 -5.41
N PHE A 417 1.54 8.84 -5.80
CA PHE A 417 1.91 9.99 -4.97
C PHE A 417 0.74 10.95 -4.79
N VAL A 418 0.03 11.28 -5.88
CA VAL A 418 -1.19 12.11 -5.83
C VAL A 418 -2.24 11.43 -4.96
N ALA A 419 -2.46 10.13 -5.14
CA ALA A 419 -3.45 9.39 -4.38
C ALA A 419 -3.13 9.32 -2.88
N TYR A 420 -1.85 9.21 -2.48
CA TYR A 420 -1.45 9.25 -1.06
C TYR A 420 -1.57 10.65 -0.46
N VAL A 421 -1.29 11.70 -1.22
CA VAL A 421 -1.58 13.09 -0.77
C VAL A 421 -3.09 13.26 -0.54
N SER A 422 -3.92 12.82 -1.51
CA SER A 422 -5.38 12.85 -1.37
C SER A 422 -5.86 12.01 -0.19
N LEU A 423 -5.27 10.84 0.07
CA LEU A 423 -5.61 10.01 1.24
C LEU A 423 -5.27 10.75 2.54
N GLY A 424 -4.11 11.39 2.63
CA GLY A 424 -3.71 12.21 3.78
C GLY A 424 -4.69 13.35 4.04
N ASP A 425 -5.05 14.10 3.00
CA ASP A 425 -6.04 15.19 3.09
C ASP A 425 -7.43 14.69 3.50
N LEU A 426 -7.89 13.58 2.92
CA LEU A 426 -9.19 13.01 3.24
C LEU A 426 -9.26 12.42 4.65
N SER A 427 -8.15 11.90 5.17
CA SER A 427 -8.10 11.30 6.51
C SER A 427 -7.89 12.32 7.63
N SER A 428 -7.30 13.51 7.35
CA SER A 428 -7.04 14.54 8.34
C SER A 428 -8.07 15.68 8.33
N ASN A 429 -8.68 15.97 7.18
CA ASN A 429 -9.57 17.12 6.98
C ASN A 429 -11.04 16.68 6.87
N GLY A 430 -11.82 16.83 7.96
CA GLY A 430 -13.22 16.51 7.98
C GLY A 430 -13.86 16.62 9.36
N PRO A 431 -15.17 16.40 9.48
CA PRO A 431 -15.90 16.58 10.74
C PRO A 431 -15.72 15.43 11.73
N GLY A 432 -15.20 14.29 11.29
CA GLY A 432 -15.05 13.08 12.09
C GLY A 432 -13.64 12.82 12.58
N PRO A 433 -13.45 11.83 13.46
CA PRO A 433 -12.13 11.46 14.00
C PRO A 433 -11.18 10.92 12.93
N PHE A 434 -11.70 10.49 11.79
CA PHE A 434 -10.97 9.98 10.63
C PHE A 434 -11.10 10.92 9.42
N GLY A 435 -11.23 12.22 9.64
CA GLY A 435 -11.42 13.20 8.58
C GLY A 435 -12.76 13.03 7.87
N LYS A 436 -12.74 12.81 6.55
CA LYS A 436 -13.93 12.54 5.73
C LYS A 436 -14.34 11.06 5.71
N PHE A 437 -13.48 10.17 6.23
CA PHE A 437 -13.80 8.75 6.36
C PHE A 437 -14.67 8.48 7.59
N VAL A 438 -15.51 7.45 7.48
CA VAL A 438 -16.35 6.98 8.58
C VAL A 438 -15.63 5.90 9.40
N GLU A 439 -14.85 5.03 8.73
CA GLU A 439 -14.13 3.93 9.36
C GLU A 439 -12.62 4.02 9.15
N GLU A 440 -11.84 3.83 10.22
CA GLU A 440 -10.37 3.68 10.14
C GLU A 440 -9.96 2.52 9.22
N LYS A 441 -10.74 1.44 9.25
CA LYS A 441 -10.56 0.29 8.36
C LYS A 441 -10.51 0.69 6.89
N SER A 442 -11.32 1.64 6.45
CA SER A 442 -11.34 2.15 5.08
C SER A 442 -10.02 2.83 4.71
N ILE A 443 -9.40 3.57 5.64
CA ILE A 443 -8.08 4.19 5.47
C ILE A 443 -7.00 3.11 5.32
N ILE A 444 -7.04 2.09 6.19
CA ILE A 444 -6.10 0.97 6.10
C ILE A 444 -6.23 0.27 4.75
N ILE A 445 -7.44 -0.12 4.33
CA ILE A 445 -7.69 -0.77 3.04
C ILE A 445 -7.20 0.11 1.89
N ALA A 446 -7.49 1.43 1.93
CA ALA A 446 -6.99 2.38 0.94
C ALA A 446 -5.47 2.38 0.87
N THR A 447 -4.77 2.36 2.02
CA THR A 447 -3.31 2.28 2.09
C THR A 447 -2.77 1.06 1.35
N TYR A 448 -3.42 -0.11 1.47
CA TYR A 448 -3.06 -1.33 0.73
C TYR A 448 -3.42 -1.27 -0.75
N ILE A 449 -4.57 -0.70 -1.10
CA ILE A 449 -4.98 -0.48 -2.51
C ILE A 449 -3.97 0.41 -3.22
N LEU A 450 -3.50 1.46 -2.56
CA LEU A 450 -2.56 2.43 -3.11
C LEU A 450 -1.12 1.91 -3.17
N CYS A 451 -0.79 0.83 -2.44
CA CYS A 451 0.54 0.24 -2.47
C CYS A 451 0.96 -0.12 -3.89
N GLY A 452 2.17 0.28 -4.26
CA GLY A 452 2.77 -0.03 -5.55
C GLY A 452 2.53 1.01 -6.65
N PHE A 453 3.38 0.92 -7.65
CA PHE A 453 3.50 1.87 -8.77
C PHE A 453 2.61 1.53 -9.97
N ALA A 454 1.44 0.92 -9.75
CA ALA A 454 0.54 0.51 -10.83
C ALA A 454 -0.22 1.72 -11.39
N ASN A 455 0.43 2.47 -12.31
CA ASN A 455 -0.09 3.61 -13.02
C ASN A 455 0.46 3.69 -14.45
N PHE A 456 -0.12 4.52 -15.31
CA PHE A 456 0.29 4.64 -16.71
C PHE A 456 1.72 5.15 -16.88
N SER A 457 2.20 6.06 -16.02
CA SER A 457 3.56 6.60 -16.12
C SER A 457 4.62 5.54 -15.83
N SER A 458 4.34 4.59 -14.95
CA SER A 458 5.23 3.48 -14.61
C SER A 458 5.52 2.55 -15.79
N ILE A 459 4.63 2.47 -16.78
CA ILE A 459 4.89 1.73 -18.01
C ILE A 459 6.13 2.33 -18.71
N GLY A 460 6.16 3.65 -18.87
CA GLY A 460 7.30 4.35 -19.47
C GLY A 460 8.58 4.22 -18.64
N ILE A 461 8.46 4.33 -17.31
CA ILE A 461 9.58 4.19 -16.38
C ILE A 461 10.23 2.80 -16.50
N GLN A 462 9.42 1.75 -16.55
CA GLN A 462 9.92 0.37 -16.69
C GLN A 462 10.53 0.09 -18.07
N ILE A 463 9.90 0.55 -19.15
CA ILE A 463 10.46 0.43 -20.50
C ILE A 463 11.81 1.15 -20.58
N GLY A 464 11.95 2.33 -19.96
CA GLY A 464 13.19 3.08 -19.87
C GLY A 464 14.24 2.38 -18.99
N GLY A 465 13.86 2.04 -17.76
CA GLY A 465 14.74 1.45 -16.74
C GLY A 465 15.22 0.05 -17.12
N ILE A 466 14.29 -0.91 -17.26
CA ILE A 466 14.63 -2.30 -17.64
C ILE A 466 15.22 -2.35 -19.05
N GLY A 467 14.66 -1.54 -19.97
CA GLY A 467 15.17 -1.47 -21.35
C GLY A 467 16.57 -0.86 -21.49
N SER A 468 17.06 -0.12 -20.50
CA SER A 468 18.47 0.32 -20.47
C SER A 468 19.42 -0.82 -20.13
N LEU A 469 18.96 -1.79 -19.31
CA LEU A 469 19.73 -2.99 -18.93
C LEU A 469 19.70 -4.06 -20.01
N ALA A 470 18.58 -4.17 -20.74
CA ALA A 470 18.36 -5.15 -21.80
C ALA A 470 17.75 -4.47 -23.06
N PRO A 471 18.53 -3.74 -23.87
CA PRO A 471 18.02 -2.96 -25.00
C PRO A 471 17.25 -3.78 -26.05
N LYS A 472 17.60 -5.05 -26.20
CA LYS A 472 16.94 -5.98 -27.13
C LYS A 472 15.50 -6.31 -26.71
N ARG A 473 15.17 -6.16 -25.45
CA ARG A 473 13.85 -6.49 -24.87
C ARG A 473 12.89 -5.30 -24.79
N LYS A 474 13.30 -4.07 -25.20
CA LYS A 474 12.43 -2.88 -25.16
C LYS A 474 11.07 -3.07 -25.84
N GLY A 475 11.08 -3.75 -27.00
CA GLY A 475 9.85 -4.04 -27.73
C GLY A 475 8.89 -4.97 -26.95
N ASP A 476 9.44 -5.96 -26.26
CA ASP A 476 8.66 -6.88 -25.43
C ASP A 476 8.10 -6.19 -24.19
N LEU A 477 8.90 -5.39 -23.50
CA LEU A 477 8.46 -4.57 -22.37
C LEU A 477 7.29 -3.64 -22.74
N SER A 478 7.39 -3.00 -23.93
CA SER A 478 6.30 -2.16 -24.43
C SER A 478 4.99 -2.95 -24.68
N LYS A 479 5.08 -4.16 -25.26
CA LYS A 479 3.91 -5.03 -25.48
C LYS A 479 3.28 -5.51 -24.17
N LEU A 480 4.07 -5.64 -23.10
CA LEU A 480 3.62 -6.09 -21.79
C LEU A 480 3.13 -4.96 -20.89
N GLY A 481 3.42 -3.69 -21.20
CA GLY A 481 3.19 -2.57 -20.31
C GLY A 481 1.77 -2.48 -19.74
N ILE A 482 0.74 -2.54 -20.60
CA ILE A 482 -0.67 -2.52 -20.12
C ILE A 482 -1.00 -3.78 -19.30
N LEU A 483 -0.49 -4.93 -19.68
CA LEU A 483 -0.73 -6.16 -18.94
C LEU A 483 -0.04 -6.13 -17.57
N ALA A 484 1.14 -5.51 -17.48
CA ALA A 484 1.85 -5.29 -16.23
C ALA A 484 1.09 -4.31 -15.30
N LEU A 485 0.51 -3.24 -15.87
CA LEU A 485 -0.35 -2.32 -15.13
C LEU A 485 -1.56 -3.05 -14.53
N ILE A 486 -2.25 -3.87 -15.32
CA ILE A 486 -3.38 -4.67 -14.85
C ILE A 486 -2.93 -5.65 -13.78
N ALA A 487 -1.80 -6.34 -13.97
CA ALA A 487 -1.27 -7.29 -12.99
C ALA A 487 -0.87 -6.62 -11.67
N GLY A 488 -0.20 -5.47 -11.72
CA GLY A 488 0.16 -4.69 -10.53
C GLY A 488 -1.06 -4.18 -9.77
N THR A 489 -2.08 -3.68 -10.48
CA THR A 489 -3.36 -3.28 -9.88
C THR A 489 -4.06 -4.46 -9.23
N LEU A 490 -4.16 -5.61 -9.92
CA LEU A 490 -4.75 -6.83 -9.36
C LEU A 490 -4.00 -7.28 -8.10
N ALA A 491 -2.67 -7.19 -8.07
CA ALA A 491 -1.87 -7.55 -6.91
C ALA A 491 -2.20 -6.68 -5.69
N SER A 492 -2.30 -5.37 -5.86
CA SER A 492 -2.71 -4.45 -4.79
C SER A 492 -4.13 -4.75 -4.30
N LEU A 493 -5.07 -5.02 -5.22
CA LEU A 493 -6.46 -5.36 -4.87
C LEU A 493 -6.58 -6.72 -4.18
N LEU A 494 -5.83 -7.75 -4.61
CA LEU A 494 -5.76 -9.04 -3.93
C LEU A 494 -5.25 -8.91 -2.50
N THR A 495 -4.23 -8.06 -2.29
CA THR A 495 -3.70 -7.77 -0.96
C THR A 495 -4.74 -7.04 -0.11
N ALA A 496 -5.39 -6.02 -0.67
CA ALA A 496 -6.40 -5.22 0.03
C ALA A 496 -7.64 -6.04 0.43
N VAL A 497 -8.15 -6.93 -0.44
CA VAL A 497 -9.32 -7.76 -0.12
C VAL A 497 -9.04 -8.76 1.00
N ILE A 498 -7.82 -9.32 1.04
CA ILE A 498 -7.41 -10.23 2.13
C ILE A 498 -7.33 -9.48 3.45
N VAL A 499 -6.70 -8.30 3.46
CA VAL A 499 -6.62 -7.43 4.64
C VAL A 499 -8.01 -6.98 5.09
N GLY A 500 -8.86 -6.54 4.16
CA GLY A 500 -10.24 -6.13 4.44
C GLY A 500 -11.13 -7.25 4.99
N ALA A 501 -10.85 -8.51 4.67
CA ALA A 501 -11.56 -9.66 5.24
C ALA A 501 -11.09 -10.03 6.67
N ILE A 502 -9.85 -9.67 7.03
CA ILE A 502 -9.24 -10.00 8.33
C ILE A 502 -9.49 -8.91 9.37
N LEU A 503 -9.55 -7.64 8.95
CA LEU A 503 -9.91 -6.49 9.78
C LEU A 503 -11.42 -6.45 10.05
#